data_f23b113567da2195387dbd05e3158533
#
_entry.id   f23b113567da2195387dbd05e3158533
#
_cell.length_a   1.000
_cell.length_b   1.000
_cell.length_c   1.000
_cell.angle_alpha   90.00
_cell.angle_beta   90.00
_cell.angle_gamma   90.00
#
_symmetry.space_group_name_H-M   'P 1'
#
loop_
_entity.id
_entity.type
_entity.pdbx_description
1 polymer ?
#
loop_
_entity_poly.entity_id
_entity_poly.type
_entity_poly.pdbx_seq_one_letter_code
_entity_poly.pdbx_strand_id
1 'polypeptide(L)'
;MNISIITQYSFIVVAIGTMLLAMATGIVGTISILKGQSLIGDAVGHASLPGIILAFMISGRKSSLILIFGAIVAGIVAFILIQIIAEGSKIEADTAMAVILSAMFGMGMVLKSYIQGNPKYQGASQSGLASYIFGQAAYILREDVYIILAVSVISLALFIVFYKEIKVYVFDMVYAYTIGINSRLTSLLIMIITMILIAAGLKAVGAILISSMLITPAVTGLQWSKSYKKVLMIAAVTGAVSAFLGTFISSAVKGFSTGPSIILIMSVIALFSVLFAPRGIVRMLLNIRKMRVGK
;
A
#
# COMPACT_ATOMS: atom_id res chain seq x y z
N MET A 1 14.05 21.40 20.01
CA MET A 1 13.20 20.87 18.92
C MET A 1 12.12 21.93 18.65
N ASN A 2 12.18 22.63 17.51
CA ASN A 2 11.29 23.77 17.26
C ASN A 2 9.88 23.27 16.90
N ILE A 3 8.92 23.46 17.80
CA ILE A 3 7.48 23.16 17.58
C ILE A 3 6.91 23.97 16.39
N SER A 4 7.57 25.08 16.01
CA SER A 4 7.24 25.88 14.81
C SER A 4 7.25 25.11 13.49
N ILE A 5 7.84 23.91 13.46
CA ILE A 5 7.83 23.03 12.27
C ILE A 5 6.42 22.57 11.94
N ILE A 6 5.57 22.30 12.95
CA ILE A 6 4.20 21.82 12.76
C ILE A 6 3.33 22.86 12.04
N THR A 7 3.65 24.13 12.16
CA THR A 7 2.92 25.24 11.51
C THR A 7 3.43 25.55 10.11
N GLN A 8 4.54 24.93 9.68
CA GLN A 8 5.03 25.11 8.32
C GLN A 8 4.09 24.48 7.30
N TYR A 9 3.75 25.24 6.28
CA TYR A 9 2.85 24.81 5.21
C TYR A 9 3.29 23.48 4.56
N SER A 10 4.58 23.34 4.26
CA SER A 10 5.15 22.11 3.66
C SER A 10 4.94 20.88 4.54
N PHE A 11 5.14 21.02 5.86
CA PHE A 11 4.87 19.93 6.81
C PHE A 11 3.39 19.52 6.81
N ILE A 12 2.47 20.49 6.92
CA ILE A 12 1.03 20.23 6.98
C ILE A 12 0.55 19.47 5.73
N VAL A 13 1.00 19.92 4.56
CA VAL A 13 0.61 19.32 3.27
C VAL A 13 1.07 17.87 3.17
N VAL A 14 2.34 17.59 3.47
CA VAL A 14 2.90 16.23 3.42
C VAL A 14 2.28 15.34 4.52
N ALA A 15 2.12 15.86 5.73
CA ALA A 15 1.55 15.10 6.84
C ALA A 15 0.11 14.68 6.58
N ILE A 16 -0.76 15.61 6.14
CA ILE A 16 -2.16 15.29 5.83
C ILE A 16 -2.24 14.27 4.70
N GLY A 17 -1.50 14.47 3.61
CA GLY A 17 -1.48 13.55 2.48
C GLY A 17 -1.05 12.14 2.88
N THR A 18 0.07 12.02 3.58
CA THR A 18 0.60 10.71 4.01
C THR A 18 -0.27 10.05 5.09
N MET A 19 -0.87 10.81 6.01
CA MET A 19 -1.79 10.30 7.04
C MET A 19 -3.04 9.70 6.41
N LEU A 20 -3.71 10.41 5.50
CA LEU A 20 -4.92 9.92 4.84
C LEU A 20 -4.64 8.71 3.94
N LEU A 21 -3.52 8.74 3.22
CA LEU A 21 -3.07 7.59 2.45
C LEU A 21 -2.82 6.38 3.36
N ALA A 22 -2.11 6.55 4.48
CA ALA A 22 -1.81 5.48 5.43
C ALA A 22 -3.07 4.92 6.12
N MET A 23 -4.06 5.77 6.40
CA MET A 23 -5.37 5.32 6.91
C MET A 23 -6.08 4.44 5.88
N ALA A 24 -6.20 4.91 4.64
CA ALA A 24 -6.89 4.19 3.58
C ALA A 24 -6.19 2.88 3.24
N THR A 25 -4.86 2.90 3.09
CA THR A 25 -4.07 1.71 2.81
C THR A 25 -4.07 0.72 3.97
N GLY A 26 -4.05 1.16 5.23
CA GLY A 26 -4.15 0.28 6.40
C GLY A 26 -5.49 -0.48 6.45
N ILE A 27 -6.60 0.19 6.11
CA ILE A 27 -7.92 -0.44 6.02
C ILE A 27 -7.95 -1.47 4.87
N VAL A 28 -7.53 -1.07 3.67
CA VAL A 28 -7.54 -1.94 2.49
C VAL A 28 -6.53 -3.09 2.64
N GLY A 29 -5.37 -2.82 3.21
CA GLY A 29 -4.36 -3.83 3.53
C GLY A 29 -4.87 -4.90 4.50
N THR A 30 -5.74 -4.52 5.45
CA THR A 30 -6.40 -5.49 6.33
C THR A 30 -7.25 -6.49 5.52
N ILE A 31 -7.96 -6.03 4.48
CA ILE A 31 -8.71 -6.90 3.58
C ILE A 31 -7.77 -7.85 2.84
N SER A 32 -6.68 -7.33 2.29
CA SER A 32 -5.70 -8.12 1.54
C SER A 32 -5.06 -9.21 2.39
N ILE A 33 -4.70 -8.91 3.64
CA ILE A 33 -4.13 -9.89 4.57
C ILE A 33 -5.16 -10.97 4.93
N LEU A 34 -6.40 -10.59 5.22
CA LEU A 34 -7.46 -11.55 5.54
C LEU A 34 -7.81 -12.47 4.36
N LYS A 35 -7.56 -12.03 3.14
CA LYS A 35 -7.68 -12.85 1.91
C LYS A 35 -6.45 -13.71 1.62
N GLY A 36 -5.41 -13.68 2.45
CA GLY A 36 -4.14 -14.38 2.18
C GLY A 36 -3.31 -13.74 1.05
N GLN A 37 -3.53 -12.47 0.75
CA GLN A 37 -2.83 -11.71 -0.30
C GLN A 37 -1.94 -10.63 0.34
N SER A 38 -1.10 -11.02 1.29
CA SER A 38 -0.28 -10.07 2.05
C SER A 38 0.74 -9.32 1.19
N LEU A 39 1.26 -9.94 0.16
CA LEU A 39 2.28 -9.38 -0.74
C LEU A 39 1.70 -8.56 -1.90
N ILE A 40 0.37 -8.37 -1.99
CA ILE A 40 -0.27 -7.71 -3.13
C ILE A 40 0.24 -6.28 -3.35
N GLY A 41 0.53 -5.55 -2.26
CA GLY A 41 1.06 -4.19 -2.33
C GLY A 41 2.42 -4.13 -3.01
N ASP A 42 3.28 -5.07 -2.66
CA ASP A 42 4.63 -5.17 -3.21
C ASP A 42 4.59 -5.67 -4.67
N ALA A 43 3.85 -6.75 -4.91
CA ALA A 43 3.69 -7.32 -6.25
C ALA A 43 3.17 -6.28 -7.25
N VAL A 44 2.08 -5.59 -6.93
CA VAL A 44 1.48 -4.58 -7.80
C VAL A 44 2.32 -3.32 -7.87
N GLY A 45 2.90 -2.88 -6.75
CA GLY A 45 3.78 -1.71 -6.71
C GLY A 45 4.92 -1.83 -7.71
N HIS A 46 5.63 -2.94 -7.70
CA HIS A 46 6.72 -3.21 -8.65
C HIS A 46 6.22 -3.53 -10.06
N ALA A 47 5.10 -4.24 -10.20
CA ALA A 47 4.49 -4.55 -11.49
C ALA A 47 3.92 -3.31 -12.21
N SER A 48 3.68 -2.22 -11.51
CA SER A 48 3.24 -0.96 -12.10
C SER A 48 4.33 -0.25 -12.92
N LEU A 49 5.61 -0.58 -12.71
CA LEU A 49 6.75 0.08 -13.34
C LEU A 49 6.69 0.06 -14.88
N PRO A 50 6.48 -1.08 -15.57
CA PRO A 50 6.40 -1.08 -17.03
C PRO A 50 5.26 -0.20 -17.55
N GLY A 51 4.11 -0.16 -16.86
CA GLY A 51 2.99 0.69 -17.25
C GLY A 51 3.30 2.18 -17.15
N ILE A 52 3.98 2.60 -16.10
CA ILE A 52 4.46 3.99 -15.93
C ILE A 52 5.38 4.37 -17.09
N ILE A 53 6.34 3.48 -17.43
CA ILE A 53 7.31 3.74 -18.47
C ILE A 53 6.65 3.76 -19.86
N LEU A 54 5.76 2.82 -20.16
CA LEU A 54 5.00 2.79 -21.40
C LEU A 54 4.11 4.03 -21.55
N ALA A 55 3.42 4.44 -20.51
CA ALA A 55 2.61 5.66 -20.50
C ALA A 55 3.47 6.91 -20.80
N PHE A 56 4.69 6.98 -20.23
CA PHE A 56 5.65 8.03 -20.57
C PHE A 56 6.12 7.94 -22.04
N MET A 57 6.45 6.75 -22.53
CA MET A 57 6.90 6.56 -23.92
C MET A 57 5.86 6.99 -24.97
N ILE A 58 4.58 6.71 -24.67
CA ILE A 58 3.45 7.05 -25.57
C ILE A 58 3.14 8.53 -25.52
N SER A 59 3.08 9.11 -24.30
CA SER A 59 2.64 10.50 -24.11
C SER A 59 3.74 11.54 -24.36
N GLY A 60 5.01 11.15 -24.17
CA GLY A 60 6.15 12.08 -24.16
C GLY A 60 6.13 13.09 -23.01
N ARG A 61 5.16 13.00 -22.09
CA ARG A 61 4.92 13.97 -21.01
C ARG A 61 4.96 13.30 -19.64
N LYS A 62 5.45 14.04 -18.64
CA LYS A 62 5.48 13.59 -17.23
C LYS A 62 4.25 14.06 -16.44
N SER A 63 3.07 14.01 -17.04
CA SER A 63 1.84 14.32 -16.34
C SER A 63 1.56 13.22 -15.29
N SER A 64 1.34 13.63 -14.04
CA SER A 64 1.02 12.71 -12.94
C SER A 64 -0.14 11.79 -13.26
N LEU A 65 -1.21 12.33 -13.83
CA LEU A 65 -2.42 11.57 -14.18
C LEU A 65 -2.15 10.48 -15.22
N ILE A 66 -1.36 10.80 -16.27
CA ILE A 66 -1.02 9.83 -17.32
C ILE A 66 -0.19 8.68 -16.76
N LEU A 67 0.80 8.99 -15.92
CA LEU A 67 1.66 7.99 -15.33
C LEU A 67 0.92 7.12 -14.29
N ILE A 68 0.04 7.71 -13.49
CA ILE A 68 -0.85 6.97 -12.57
C ILE A 68 -1.79 6.05 -13.37
N PHE A 69 -2.37 6.52 -14.48
CA PHE A 69 -3.18 5.68 -15.33
C PHE A 69 -2.40 4.47 -15.89
N GLY A 70 -1.17 4.69 -16.37
CA GLY A 70 -0.28 3.61 -16.78
C GLY A 70 0.02 2.62 -15.65
N ALA A 71 0.26 3.11 -14.44
CA ALA A 71 0.46 2.28 -13.26
C ALA A 71 -0.78 1.41 -12.94
N ILE A 72 -1.98 2.00 -13.01
CA ILE A 72 -3.24 1.28 -12.77
C ILE A 72 -3.44 0.18 -13.80
N VAL A 73 -3.25 0.48 -15.09
CA VAL A 73 -3.42 -0.52 -16.15
C VAL A 73 -2.45 -1.70 -15.97
N ALA A 74 -1.17 -1.43 -15.72
CA ALA A 74 -0.20 -2.49 -15.48
C ALA A 74 -0.49 -3.26 -14.19
N GLY A 75 -0.94 -2.58 -13.13
CA GLY A 75 -1.36 -3.20 -11.89
C GLY A 75 -2.55 -4.13 -12.08
N ILE A 76 -3.56 -3.74 -12.87
CA ILE A 76 -4.71 -4.59 -13.20
C ILE A 76 -4.25 -5.81 -13.99
N VAL A 77 -3.40 -5.65 -15.00
CA VAL A 77 -2.85 -6.76 -15.77
C VAL A 77 -2.10 -7.73 -14.86
N ALA A 78 -1.23 -7.22 -13.98
CA ALA A 78 -0.50 -8.03 -13.01
C ALA A 78 -1.46 -8.80 -12.09
N PHE A 79 -2.49 -8.14 -11.57
CA PHE A 79 -3.48 -8.78 -10.68
C PHE A 79 -4.24 -9.90 -11.40
N ILE A 80 -4.68 -9.66 -12.64
CA ILE A 80 -5.37 -10.68 -13.45
C ILE A 80 -4.45 -11.89 -13.69
N LEU A 81 -3.18 -11.65 -14.04
CA LEU A 81 -2.20 -12.72 -14.23
C LEU A 81 -1.96 -13.51 -12.95
N ILE A 82 -1.86 -12.83 -11.79
CA ILE A 82 -1.72 -13.49 -10.49
C ILE A 82 -2.94 -14.39 -10.22
N GLN A 83 -4.16 -13.90 -10.47
CA GLN A 83 -5.37 -14.71 -10.26
C GLN A 83 -5.43 -15.92 -11.20
N ILE A 84 -5.14 -15.74 -12.48
CA ILE A 84 -5.11 -16.84 -13.46
C ILE A 84 -4.13 -17.95 -13.00
N ILE A 85 -2.95 -17.57 -12.51
CA ILE A 85 -1.95 -18.53 -12.02
C ILE A 85 -2.44 -19.20 -10.73
N ALA A 86 -2.92 -18.43 -9.77
CA ALA A 86 -3.34 -18.95 -8.47
C ALA A 86 -4.60 -19.85 -8.55
N GLU A 87 -5.56 -19.52 -9.42
CA GLU A 87 -6.79 -20.30 -9.60
C GLU A 87 -6.62 -21.45 -10.60
N GLY A 88 -5.76 -21.28 -11.62
CA GLY A 88 -5.56 -22.25 -12.70
C GLY A 88 -4.45 -23.27 -12.46
N SER A 89 -3.67 -23.13 -11.38
CA SER A 89 -2.54 -24.02 -11.09
C SER A 89 -2.51 -24.43 -9.61
N LYS A 90 -1.59 -25.32 -9.25
CA LYS A 90 -1.32 -25.72 -7.85
C LYS A 90 -0.41 -24.74 -7.09
N ILE A 91 -0.11 -23.58 -7.69
CA ILE A 91 0.80 -22.60 -7.15
C ILE A 91 0.02 -21.71 -6.16
N GLU A 92 0.56 -21.53 -4.96
CA GLU A 92 -0.02 -20.64 -3.94
C GLU A 92 0.00 -19.17 -4.41
N ALA A 93 -0.98 -18.39 -3.95
CA ALA A 93 -1.15 -16.99 -4.34
C ALA A 93 0.12 -16.14 -4.11
N ASP A 94 0.83 -16.35 -3.01
CA ASP A 94 2.07 -15.61 -2.69
C ASP A 94 3.19 -15.95 -3.70
N THR A 95 3.30 -17.22 -4.13
CA THR A 95 4.27 -17.63 -5.18
C THR A 95 3.89 -17.02 -6.53
N ALA A 96 2.60 -17.02 -6.90
CA ALA A 96 2.12 -16.38 -8.12
C ALA A 96 2.44 -14.88 -8.12
N MET A 97 2.25 -14.20 -6.99
CA MET A 97 2.61 -12.79 -6.81
C MET A 97 4.12 -12.57 -7.01
N ALA A 98 4.98 -13.41 -6.46
CA ALA A 98 6.43 -13.29 -6.61
C ALA A 98 6.90 -13.47 -8.06
N VAL A 99 6.30 -14.42 -8.80
CA VAL A 99 6.60 -14.65 -10.22
C VAL A 99 6.22 -13.43 -11.06
N ILE A 100 4.99 -12.92 -10.90
CA ILE A 100 4.51 -11.78 -11.68
C ILE A 100 5.26 -10.51 -11.32
N LEU A 101 5.57 -10.28 -10.03
CA LEU A 101 6.43 -9.19 -9.58
C LEU A 101 7.76 -9.21 -10.32
N SER A 102 8.46 -10.34 -10.31
CA SER A 102 9.77 -10.45 -10.91
C SER A 102 9.74 -10.25 -12.44
N ALA A 103 8.75 -10.83 -13.12
CA ALA A 103 8.59 -10.71 -14.56
C ALA A 103 8.27 -9.26 -14.99
N MET A 104 7.29 -8.65 -14.34
CA MET A 104 6.85 -7.28 -14.65
C MET A 104 7.92 -6.25 -14.27
N PHE A 105 8.56 -6.41 -13.10
CA PHE A 105 9.66 -5.53 -12.70
C PHE A 105 10.84 -5.64 -13.65
N GLY A 106 11.23 -6.85 -14.06
CA GLY A 106 12.26 -7.08 -15.06
C GLY A 106 11.94 -6.40 -16.39
N MET A 107 10.69 -6.55 -16.87
CA MET A 107 10.22 -5.85 -18.07
C MET A 107 10.33 -4.32 -17.90
N GLY A 108 9.92 -3.79 -16.76
CA GLY A 108 10.03 -2.36 -16.44
C GLY A 108 11.49 -1.89 -16.47
N MET A 109 12.42 -2.68 -15.93
CA MET A 109 13.84 -2.32 -15.94
C MET A 109 14.44 -2.33 -17.35
N VAL A 110 14.05 -3.28 -18.21
CA VAL A 110 14.45 -3.30 -19.63
C VAL A 110 13.91 -2.06 -20.35
N LEU A 111 12.64 -1.73 -20.20
CA LEU A 111 12.05 -0.53 -20.80
C LEU A 111 12.72 0.76 -20.29
N LYS A 112 13.07 0.83 -19.00
CA LYS A 112 13.81 1.95 -18.42
C LYS A 112 15.19 2.09 -19.09
N SER A 113 15.94 1.01 -19.21
CA SER A 113 17.23 0.98 -19.89
C SER A 113 17.12 1.43 -21.35
N TYR A 114 16.09 0.98 -22.05
CA TYR A 114 15.84 1.37 -23.43
C TYR A 114 15.61 2.89 -23.56
N ILE A 115 14.82 3.51 -22.68
CA ILE A 115 14.62 4.97 -22.67
C ILE A 115 15.95 5.69 -22.39
N GLN A 116 16.75 5.20 -21.45
CA GLN A 116 18.02 5.83 -21.06
C GLN A 116 19.03 5.83 -22.20
N GLY A 117 19.02 4.81 -23.04
CA GLY A 117 19.93 4.68 -24.19
C GLY A 117 19.44 5.37 -25.48
N ASN A 118 18.19 5.88 -25.54
CA ASN A 118 17.59 6.35 -26.77
C ASN A 118 17.54 7.89 -26.84
N PRO A 119 18.18 8.51 -27.86
CA PRO A 119 18.20 9.97 -28.05
C PRO A 119 16.82 10.62 -28.15
N LYS A 120 15.80 9.89 -28.62
CA LYS A 120 14.42 10.37 -28.73
C LYS A 120 13.83 10.81 -27.38
N TYR A 121 14.31 10.24 -26.26
CA TYR A 121 13.81 10.50 -24.93
C TYR A 121 14.76 11.36 -24.08
N GLN A 122 15.93 11.78 -24.60
CA GLN A 122 16.95 12.53 -23.85
C GLN A 122 16.48 13.91 -23.39
N GLY A 123 15.57 14.58 -24.11
CA GLY A 123 15.01 15.87 -23.73
C GLY A 123 13.96 15.83 -22.61
N ALA A 124 13.38 14.66 -22.35
CA ALA A 124 12.39 14.46 -21.31
C ALA A 124 13.08 13.89 -20.06
N SER A 125 13.66 14.72 -19.22
CA SER A 125 14.45 14.39 -18.03
C SER A 125 14.08 13.04 -17.37
N GLN A 126 14.90 12.03 -17.64
CA GLN A 126 14.73 10.62 -17.21
C GLN A 126 14.79 10.44 -15.69
N SER A 127 15.34 11.44 -15.00
CA SER A 127 15.59 11.43 -13.55
C SER A 127 14.32 11.29 -12.68
N GLY A 128 13.15 11.67 -13.18
CA GLY A 128 11.91 11.58 -12.40
C GLY A 128 11.24 10.19 -12.38
N LEU A 129 11.59 9.27 -13.29
CA LEU A 129 10.98 7.93 -13.31
C LEU A 129 11.50 7.03 -12.19
N ALA A 130 12.73 7.24 -11.72
CA ALA A 130 13.28 6.53 -10.57
C ALA A 130 12.53 6.84 -9.26
N SER A 131 11.95 8.02 -9.15
CA SER A 131 11.21 8.41 -7.95
C SER A 131 9.94 7.59 -7.69
N TYR A 132 9.37 6.97 -8.73
CA TYR A 132 8.23 6.07 -8.56
C TYR A 132 8.60 4.75 -7.86
N ILE A 133 9.87 4.34 -7.89
CA ILE A 133 10.35 3.15 -7.18
C ILE A 133 10.68 3.50 -5.73
N PHE A 134 11.45 4.58 -5.53
CA PHE A 134 11.99 4.95 -4.22
C PHE A 134 11.15 5.97 -3.46
N GLY A 135 10.18 6.63 -4.16
CA GLY A 135 9.38 7.71 -3.61
C GLY A 135 10.17 9.02 -3.42
N GLN A 136 9.45 10.11 -3.39
CA GLN A 136 10.00 11.43 -3.07
C GLN A 136 9.04 12.17 -2.14
N ALA A 137 8.66 11.55 -1.04
CA ALA A 137 7.69 12.12 -0.09
C ALA A 137 8.04 13.54 0.39
N ALA A 138 9.33 13.87 0.42
CA ALA A 138 9.80 15.22 0.78
C ALA A 138 9.55 16.28 -0.31
N TYR A 139 9.32 15.88 -1.56
CA TYR A 139 9.12 16.76 -2.73
C TYR A 139 7.74 16.58 -3.37
N ILE A 140 6.74 16.16 -2.59
CA ILE A 140 5.36 16.04 -3.06
C ILE A 140 4.85 17.43 -3.47
N LEU A 141 4.42 17.55 -4.74
CA LEU A 141 3.79 18.76 -5.25
C LEU A 141 2.37 18.91 -4.69
N ARG A 142 1.85 20.13 -4.63
CA ARG A 142 0.46 20.39 -4.19
C ARG A 142 -0.56 19.59 -4.98
N GLU A 143 -0.38 19.49 -6.30
CA GLU A 143 -1.26 18.71 -7.19
C GLU A 143 -1.29 17.24 -6.80
N ASP A 144 -0.15 16.68 -6.42
CA ASP A 144 -0.08 15.28 -5.98
C ASP A 144 -0.83 15.03 -4.67
N VAL A 145 -0.76 15.99 -3.74
CA VAL A 145 -1.51 15.91 -2.49
C VAL A 145 -3.01 15.94 -2.73
N TYR A 146 -3.50 16.79 -3.64
CA TYR A 146 -4.93 16.79 -4.01
C TYR A 146 -5.36 15.46 -4.63
N ILE A 147 -4.52 14.85 -5.47
CA ILE A 147 -4.79 13.53 -6.05
C ILE A 147 -4.84 12.47 -4.95
N ILE A 148 -3.87 12.47 -4.02
CA ILE A 148 -3.82 11.54 -2.90
C ILE A 148 -5.05 11.69 -2.00
N LEU A 149 -5.42 12.93 -1.67
CA LEU A 149 -6.60 13.23 -0.88
C LEU A 149 -7.87 12.71 -1.55
N ALA A 150 -8.05 13.05 -2.83
CA ALA A 150 -9.23 12.63 -3.59
C ALA A 150 -9.31 11.09 -3.65
N VAL A 151 -8.20 10.42 -3.99
CA VAL A 151 -8.13 8.96 -4.09
C VAL A 151 -8.39 8.31 -2.72
N SER A 152 -7.78 8.80 -1.65
CA SER A 152 -7.96 8.25 -0.31
C SER A 152 -9.41 8.42 0.17
N VAL A 153 -10.00 9.59 -0.03
CA VAL A 153 -11.40 9.86 0.34
C VAL A 153 -12.37 8.99 -0.47
N ILE A 154 -12.18 8.91 -1.79
CA ILE A 154 -13.02 8.06 -2.66
C ILE A 154 -12.90 6.59 -2.25
N SER A 155 -11.69 6.11 -2.00
CA SER A 155 -11.44 4.73 -1.58
C SER A 155 -12.09 4.41 -0.25
N LEU A 156 -11.99 5.32 0.74
CA LEU A 156 -12.65 5.18 2.03
C LEU A 156 -14.18 5.25 1.91
N ALA A 157 -14.70 6.14 1.08
CA ALA A 157 -16.14 6.25 0.83
C ALA A 157 -16.69 4.97 0.20
N LEU A 158 -16.04 4.44 -0.83
CA LEU A 158 -16.40 3.16 -1.46
C LEU A 158 -16.33 2.02 -0.44
N PHE A 159 -15.27 1.98 0.37
CA PHE A 159 -15.15 0.97 1.41
C PHE A 159 -16.29 1.05 2.43
N ILE A 160 -16.69 2.26 2.86
CA ILE A 160 -17.78 2.45 3.83
C ILE A 160 -19.13 2.06 3.24
N VAL A 161 -19.39 2.45 2.00
CA VAL A 161 -20.66 2.12 1.28
C VAL A 161 -20.80 0.60 1.14
N PHE A 162 -19.74 -0.08 0.71
CA PHE A 162 -19.74 -1.53 0.48
C PHE A 162 -19.18 -2.34 1.66
N TYR A 163 -19.17 -1.76 2.87
CA TYR A 163 -18.59 -2.39 4.06
C TYR A 163 -19.19 -3.76 4.37
N LYS A 164 -20.51 -3.91 4.23
CA LYS A 164 -21.22 -5.16 4.55
C LYS A 164 -20.88 -6.25 3.55
N GLU A 165 -20.92 -5.94 2.26
CA GLU A 165 -20.61 -6.84 1.16
C GLU A 165 -19.15 -7.30 1.23
N ILE A 166 -18.23 -6.36 1.41
CA ILE A 166 -16.79 -6.65 1.56
C ILE A 166 -16.55 -7.55 2.77
N LYS A 167 -17.18 -7.23 3.92
CA LYS A 167 -17.01 -8.02 5.14
C LYS A 167 -17.46 -9.46 4.92
N VAL A 168 -18.66 -9.69 4.39
CA VAL A 168 -19.18 -11.05 4.16
C VAL A 168 -18.29 -11.79 3.17
N TYR A 169 -17.95 -11.16 2.06
CA TYR A 169 -17.10 -11.74 1.01
C TYR A 169 -15.71 -12.17 1.53
N VAL A 170 -15.11 -11.39 2.41
CA VAL A 170 -13.77 -11.68 2.95
C VAL A 170 -13.77 -12.86 3.93
N PHE A 171 -14.84 -13.01 4.72
CA PHE A 171 -14.91 -14.08 5.73
C PHE A 171 -15.53 -15.37 5.20
N ASP A 172 -16.52 -15.28 4.31
CA ASP A 172 -17.21 -16.43 3.75
C ASP A 172 -17.75 -16.11 2.35
N MET A 173 -16.98 -16.48 1.34
CA MET A 173 -17.32 -16.25 -0.06
C MET A 173 -18.52 -17.10 -0.50
N VAL A 174 -18.69 -18.32 0.06
CA VAL A 174 -19.80 -19.21 -0.28
C VAL A 174 -21.09 -18.64 0.29
N TYR A 175 -21.09 -18.23 1.54
CA TYR A 175 -22.23 -17.55 2.16
C TYR A 175 -22.58 -16.24 1.47
N ALA A 176 -21.58 -15.44 1.06
CA ALA A 176 -21.82 -14.23 0.26
C ALA A 176 -22.66 -14.53 -0.99
N TYR A 177 -22.29 -15.58 -1.71
CA TYR A 177 -23.03 -16.02 -2.91
C TYR A 177 -24.46 -16.43 -2.58
N THR A 178 -24.71 -17.19 -1.51
CA THR A 178 -26.06 -17.67 -1.13
C THR A 178 -27.02 -16.55 -0.76
N ILE A 179 -26.52 -15.43 -0.21
CA ILE A 179 -27.33 -14.25 0.14
C ILE A 179 -27.44 -13.21 -0.98
N GLY A 180 -26.98 -13.57 -2.21
CA GLY A 180 -27.12 -12.74 -3.39
C GLY A 180 -26.03 -11.67 -3.58
N ILE A 181 -24.94 -11.70 -2.80
CA ILE A 181 -23.79 -10.81 -3.01
C ILE A 181 -23.00 -11.31 -4.22
N ASN A 182 -22.84 -10.45 -5.22
CA ASN A 182 -22.05 -10.76 -6.40
C ASN A 182 -20.54 -10.75 -6.06
N SER A 183 -19.99 -11.94 -5.78
CA SER A 183 -18.58 -12.12 -5.39
C SER A 183 -17.59 -11.57 -6.43
N ARG A 184 -17.94 -11.62 -7.73
CA ARG A 184 -17.08 -11.05 -8.79
C ARG A 184 -17.02 -9.54 -8.71
N LEU A 185 -18.18 -8.88 -8.54
CA LEU A 185 -18.23 -7.42 -8.42
C LEU A 185 -17.54 -6.94 -7.14
N THR A 186 -17.72 -7.64 -6.02
CA THR A 186 -17.03 -7.30 -4.76
C THR A 186 -15.52 -7.49 -4.87
N SER A 187 -15.04 -8.55 -5.53
CA SER A 187 -13.63 -8.76 -5.81
C SER A 187 -13.05 -7.66 -6.70
N LEU A 188 -13.74 -7.31 -7.78
CA LEU A 188 -13.35 -6.21 -8.67
C LEU A 188 -13.31 -4.87 -7.95
N LEU A 189 -14.27 -4.59 -7.07
CA LEU A 189 -14.29 -3.37 -6.26
C LEU A 189 -13.06 -3.28 -5.36
N ILE A 190 -12.75 -4.36 -4.62
CA ILE A 190 -11.57 -4.42 -3.74
C ILE A 190 -10.30 -4.22 -4.58
N MET A 191 -10.20 -4.88 -5.74
CA MET A 191 -9.09 -4.74 -6.67
C MET A 191 -8.91 -3.27 -7.10
N ILE A 192 -9.98 -2.64 -7.59
CA ILE A 192 -9.94 -1.25 -8.08
C ILE A 192 -9.50 -0.30 -6.96
N ILE A 193 -10.08 -0.40 -5.76
CA ILE A 193 -9.71 0.42 -4.61
C ILE A 193 -8.22 0.23 -4.29
N THR A 194 -7.74 -1.01 -4.25
CA THR A 194 -6.33 -1.33 -3.96
C THR A 194 -5.40 -0.75 -5.02
N MET A 195 -5.73 -0.94 -6.33
CA MET A 195 -4.90 -0.45 -7.43
C MET A 195 -4.80 1.08 -7.46
N ILE A 196 -5.91 1.77 -7.25
CA ILE A 196 -5.93 3.24 -7.24
C ILE A 196 -5.10 3.78 -6.06
N LEU A 197 -5.20 3.18 -4.88
CA LEU A 197 -4.40 3.57 -3.71
C LEU A 197 -2.91 3.31 -3.93
N ILE A 198 -2.54 2.15 -4.47
CA ILE A 198 -1.14 1.83 -4.78
C ILE A 198 -0.61 2.81 -5.82
N ALA A 199 -1.32 3.02 -6.93
CA ALA A 199 -0.87 3.89 -8.01
C ALA A 199 -0.70 5.36 -7.57
N ALA A 200 -1.64 5.89 -6.77
CA ALA A 200 -1.53 7.23 -6.20
C ALA A 200 -0.37 7.33 -5.19
N GLY A 201 -0.17 6.29 -4.38
CA GLY A 201 0.90 6.23 -3.40
C GLY A 201 2.29 6.05 -4.00
N LEU A 202 2.42 5.33 -5.12
CA LEU A 202 3.72 5.08 -5.77
C LEU A 202 4.49 6.37 -6.05
N LYS A 203 3.84 7.37 -6.62
CA LYS A 203 4.49 8.66 -6.91
C LYS A 203 4.89 9.40 -5.64
N ALA A 204 4.01 9.41 -4.65
CA ALA A 204 4.18 10.18 -3.44
C ALA A 204 5.22 9.56 -2.51
N VAL A 205 5.07 8.27 -2.24
CA VAL A 205 5.81 7.61 -1.16
C VAL A 205 6.69 6.46 -1.65
N GLY A 206 6.50 6.02 -2.91
CA GLY A 206 7.26 4.91 -3.53
C GLY A 206 6.72 3.52 -3.19
N ALA A 207 7.21 2.51 -3.94
CA ALA A 207 6.73 1.13 -3.83
C ALA A 207 6.96 0.53 -2.43
N ILE A 208 8.13 0.74 -1.86
CA ILE A 208 8.50 0.17 -0.55
C ILE A 208 7.60 0.72 0.56
N LEU A 209 7.33 2.04 0.58
CA LEU A 209 6.51 2.63 1.62
C LEU A 209 5.04 2.27 1.45
N ILE A 210 4.51 2.24 0.22
CA ILE A 210 3.11 1.88 -0.01
C ILE A 210 2.81 0.43 0.40
N SER A 211 3.73 -0.50 0.12
CA SER A 211 3.63 -1.90 0.59
C SER A 211 3.64 -1.98 2.11
N SER A 212 4.54 -1.24 2.76
CA SER A 212 4.61 -1.17 4.22
C SER A 212 3.34 -0.56 4.82
N MET A 213 2.75 0.47 4.19
CA MET A 213 1.49 1.08 4.62
C MET A 213 0.28 0.15 4.50
N LEU A 214 0.30 -0.80 3.55
CA LEU A 214 -0.73 -1.82 3.43
C LEU A 214 -0.59 -2.90 4.50
N ILE A 215 0.60 -3.41 4.72
CA ILE A 215 0.83 -4.60 5.57
C ILE A 215 0.92 -4.23 7.04
N THR A 216 1.77 -3.29 7.40
CA THR A 216 2.20 -3.07 8.80
C THR A 216 1.08 -2.61 9.72
N PRO A 217 0.22 -1.62 9.36
CA PRO A 217 -0.91 -1.23 10.19
C PRO A 217 -1.95 -2.34 10.34
N ALA A 218 -2.17 -3.11 9.27
CA ALA A 218 -3.12 -4.22 9.27
C ALA A 218 -2.66 -5.36 10.20
N VAL A 219 -1.39 -5.76 10.14
CA VAL A 219 -0.78 -6.72 11.07
C VAL A 219 -0.93 -6.23 12.51
N THR A 220 -0.62 -4.95 12.77
CA THR A 220 -0.81 -4.35 14.09
C THR A 220 -2.24 -4.52 14.58
N GLY A 221 -3.24 -4.16 13.77
CA GLY A 221 -4.65 -4.30 14.11
C GLY A 221 -5.05 -5.73 14.47
N LEU A 222 -4.58 -6.71 13.70
CA LEU A 222 -4.86 -8.14 13.92
C LEU A 222 -4.26 -8.69 15.23
N GLN A 223 -3.15 -8.13 15.71
CA GLN A 223 -2.55 -8.52 17.00
C GLN A 223 -3.38 -8.03 18.19
N TRP A 224 -4.04 -6.88 18.07
CA TRP A 224 -4.78 -6.28 19.19
C TRP A 224 -6.24 -6.71 19.29
N SER A 225 -6.90 -7.12 18.20
CA SER A 225 -8.34 -7.42 18.22
C SER A 225 -8.74 -8.60 17.35
N LYS A 226 -9.86 -9.27 17.76
CA LYS A 226 -10.61 -10.27 16.96
C LYS A 226 -11.77 -9.64 16.16
N SER A 227 -12.23 -8.48 16.58
CA SER A 227 -13.35 -7.81 15.95
C SER A 227 -12.89 -7.09 14.68
N TYR A 228 -13.47 -7.43 13.53
CA TYR A 228 -13.15 -6.84 12.24
C TYR A 228 -13.16 -5.30 12.27
N LYS A 229 -14.24 -4.71 12.84
CA LYS A 229 -14.37 -3.25 12.98
C LYS A 229 -13.20 -2.65 13.79
N LYS A 230 -12.83 -3.28 14.92
CA LYS A 230 -11.73 -2.80 15.77
C LYS A 230 -10.38 -2.95 15.06
N VAL A 231 -10.17 -4.04 14.32
CA VAL A 231 -8.94 -4.24 13.51
C VAL A 231 -8.77 -3.11 12.50
N LEU A 232 -9.82 -2.78 11.76
CA LEU A 232 -9.80 -1.68 10.78
C LEU A 232 -9.51 -0.33 11.44
N MET A 233 -10.15 -0.05 12.58
CA MET A 233 -9.90 1.20 13.33
C MET A 233 -8.46 1.29 13.82
N ILE A 234 -7.91 0.21 14.39
CA ILE A 234 -6.53 0.17 14.87
C ILE A 234 -5.56 0.34 13.68
N ALA A 235 -5.80 -0.35 12.58
CA ALA A 235 -4.99 -0.21 11.37
C ALA A 235 -5.00 1.23 10.83
N ALA A 236 -6.17 1.87 10.76
CA ALA A 236 -6.29 3.26 10.32
C ALA A 236 -5.53 4.22 11.25
N VAL A 237 -5.73 4.08 12.56
CA VAL A 237 -5.07 4.95 13.55
C VAL A 237 -3.56 4.74 13.57
N THR A 238 -3.09 3.49 13.59
CA THR A 238 -1.64 3.20 13.59
C THR A 238 -0.98 3.69 12.31
N GLY A 239 -1.62 3.54 11.15
CA GLY A 239 -1.15 4.11 9.89
C GLY A 239 -1.01 5.62 9.96
N ALA A 240 -2.07 6.33 10.39
CA ALA A 240 -2.08 7.78 10.50
C ALA A 240 -1.04 8.31 11.51
N VAL A 241 -0.95 7.71 12.69
CA VAL A 241 0.01 8.10 13.73
C VAL A 241 1.44 7.90 13.24
N SER A 242 1.73 6.76 12.59
CA SER A 242 3.06 6.48 12.04
C SER A 242 3.45 7.47 10.95
N ALA A 243 2.50 7.81 10.06
CA ALA A 243 2.73 8.79 9.00
C ALA A 243 2.99 10.19 9.57
N PHE A 244 2.21 10.61 10.59
CA PHE A 244 2.43 11.89 11.26
C PHE A 244 3.80 11.95 11.95
N LEU A 245 4.12 10.96 12.80
CA LEU A 245 5.37 10.93 13.53
C LEU A 245 6.59 10.81 12.61
N GLY A 246 6.51 9.99 11.56
CA GLY A 246 7.59 9.84 10.58
C GLY A 246 7.83 11.13 9.79
N THR A 247 6.77 11.82 9.37
CA THR A 247 6.86 13.12 8.72
C THR A 247 7.43 14.17 9.66
N PHE A 248 7.04 14.16 10.94
CA PHE A 248 7.56 15.06 11.95
C PHE A 248 9.07 14.87 12.18
N ILE A 249 9.52 13.62 12.34
CA ILE A 249 10.96 13.31 12.52
C ILE A 249 11.76 13.75 11.30
N SER A 250 11.27 13.45 10.09
CA SER A 250 11.92 13.87 8.85
C SER A 250 12.06 15.40 8.73
N SER A 251 11.04 16.12 9.18
CA SER A 251 11.06 17.60 9.15
C SER A 251 11.93 18.22 10.25
N ALA A 252 12.04 17.52 11.39
CA ALA A 252 12.81 18.01 12.55
C ALA A 252 14.31 17.72 12.45
N VAL A 253 14.70 16.65 11.77
CA VAL A 253 16.10 16.18 11.69
C VAL A 253 16.59 16.28 10.25
N LYS A 254 17.61 17.11 10.02
CA LYS A 254 18.24 17.27 8.71
C LYS A 254 18.83 15.94 8.21
N GLY A 255 18.56 15.60 6.96
CA GLY A 255 19.08 14.38 6.32
C GLY A 255 18.17 13.15 6.46
N PHE A 256 17.07 13.23 7.22
CA PHE A 256 16.09 12.14 7.30
C PHE A 256 15.06 12.25 6.18
N SER A 257 14.93 11.18 5.39
CA SER A 257 13.90 11.09 4.34
C SER A 257 12.54 10.71 4.95
N THR A 258 11.46 11.32 4.46
CA THR A 258 10.10 11.12 5.00
C THR A 258 9.62 9.67 4.87
N GLY A 259 9.84 9.04 3.70
CA GLY A 259 9.42 7.65 3.46
C GLY A 259 10.04 6.67 4.48
N PRO A 260 11.36 6.53 4.54
CA PRO A 260 12.04 5.65 5.50
C PRO A 260 11.71 5.96 6.96
N SER A 261 11.51 7.23 7.33
CA SER A 261 11.11 7.61 8.70
C SER A 261 9.73 7.07 9.07
N ILE A 262 8.77 7.15 8.13
CA ILE A 262 7.42 6.57 8.33
C ILE A 262 7.51 5.05 8.47
N ILE A 263 8.26 4.36 7.59
CA ILE A 263 8.45 2.90 7.66
C ILE A 263 9.03 2.49 9.00
N LEU A 264 10.06 3.20 9.47
CA LEU A 264 10.71 2.92 10.74
C LEU A 264 9.72 2.98 11.91
N ILE A 265 8.91 4.05 11.99
CA ILE A 265 7.89 4.18 13.05
C ILE A 265 6.83 3.07 12.94
N MET A 266 6.34 2.78 11.73
CA MET A 266 5.40 1.69 11.50
C MET A 266 5.98 0.35 11.97
N SER A 267 7.22 0.06 11.62
CA SER A 267 7.91 -1.17 11.98
C SER A 267 8.11 -1.30 13.49
N VAL A 268 8.46 -0.23 14.18
CA VAL A 268 8.59 -0.22 15.63
C VAL A 268 7.25 -0.52 16.31
N ILE A 269 6.16 0.14 15.86
CA ILE A 269 4.81 -0.11 16.40
C ILE A 269 4.36 -1.55 16.13
N ALA A 270 4.63 -2.08 14.93
CA ALA A 270 4.28 -3.45 14.59
C ALA A 270 5.08 -4.48 15.40
N LEU A 271 6.40 -4.31 15.52
CA LEU A 271 7.24 -5.17 16.34
C LEU A 271 6.80 -5.18 17.81
N PHE A 272 6.53 -4.00 18.38
CA PHE A 272 5.96 -3.87 19.71
C PHE A 272 4.63 -4.63 19.81
N SER A 273 3.75 -4.49 18.83
CA SER A 273 2.46 -5.16 18.81
C SER A 273 2.59 -6.69 18.70
N VAL A 274 3.48 -7.17 17.82
CA VAL A 274 3.73 -8.62 17.68
C VAL A 274 4.30 -9.22 18.96
N LEU A 275 5.12 -8.48 19.71
CA LEU A 275 5.68 -8.96 20.96
C LEU A 275 4.67 -8.89 22.12
N PHE A 276 4.01 -7.77 22.34
CA PHE A 276 3.30 -7.46 23.59
C PHE A 276 1.77 -7.43 23.47
N ALA A 277 1.18 -7.43 22.29
CA ALA A 277 -0.27 -7.42 22.13
C ALA A 277 -0.93 -8.66 22.76
N PRO A 278 -2.25 -8.65 22.97
CA PRO A 278 -3.00 -9.78 23.51
C PRO A 278 -2.82 -11.11 22.75
N ARG A 279 -2.44 -11.03 21.47
CA ARG A 279 -2.10 -12.18 20.61
C ARG A 279 -0.62 -12.28 20.30
N GLY A 280 0.20 -11.48 20.97
CA GLY A 280 1.64 -11.43 20.76
C GLY A 280 2.38 -12.62 21.36
N ILE A 281 3.64 -12.73 20.96
CA ILE A 281 4.53 -13.84 21.29
C ILE A 281 4.70 -14.01 22.80
N VAL A 282 4.90 -12.91 23.54
CA VAL A 282 5.10 -12.97 25.01
C VAL A 282 3.91 -13.61 25.71
N ARG A 283 2.70 -13.22 25.35
CA ARG A 283 1.48 -13.79 25.96
C ARG A 283 1.28 -15.25 25.56
N MET A 284 1.60 -15.62 24.34
CA MET A 284 1.58 -17.02 23.90
C MET A 284 2.54 -17.87 24.74
N LEU A 285 3.78 -17.42 24.95
CA LEU A 285 4.76 -18.12 25.77
C LEU A 285 4.33 -18.25 27.24
N LEU A 286 3.75 -17.18 27.80
CA LEU A 286 3.23 -17.22 29.17
C LEU A 286 2.07 -18.22 29.34
N ASN A 287 1.19 -18.32 28.34
CA ASN A 287 0.09 -19.29 28.37
C ASN A 287 0.59 -20.73 28.25
N ILE A 288 1.58 -21.01 27.40
CA ILE A 288 2.22 -22.33 27.28
C ILE A 288 2.88 -22.70 28.60
N ARG A 289 3.58 -21.78 29.28
CA ARG A 289 4.22 -22.01 30.58
C ARG A 289 3.18 -22.33 31.66
N LYS A 290 2.06 -21.62 31.72
CA LYS A 290 0.97 -21.89 32.65
C LYS A 290 0.37 -23.28 32.45
N MET A 291 0.19 -23.75 31.23
CA MET A 291 -0.32 -25.08 30.91
C MET A 291 0.67 -26.21 31.31
N ARG A 292 1.98 -25.94 31.31
CA ARG A 292 3.00 -26.92 31.73
C ARG A 292 3.17 -27.00 33.23
N VAL A 293 2.93 -25.93 33.98
CA VAL A 293 3.07 -25.86 35.43
C VAL A 293 1.79 -26.30 36.13
N GLY A 294 0.65 -26.31 35.47
CA GLY A 294 -0.63 -26.77 36.00
C GLY A 294 -0.92 -28.26 35.75
N LYS A 295 0.05 -29.02 35.24
CA LYS A 295 0.09 -30.49 35.19
C LYS A 295 1.10 -30.99 36.22
#